data_f3595b7ab631af8d655921446cead065
#
_entry.id   f3595b7ab631af8d655921446cead065
#
_cell.length_a   1.000
_cell.length_b   1.000
_cell.length_c   1.000
_cell.angle_alpha   90.00
_cell.angle_beta   90.00
_cell.angle_gamma   90.00
#
_symmetry.space_group_name_H-M   'P 1'
#
loop_
_entity.id
_entity.type
_entity.pdbx_description
1 polymer ?
#
loop_
_entity_poly.entity_id
_entity_poly.type
_entity_poly.pdbx_seq_one_letter_code
_entity_poly.pdbx_strand_id
1 'polypeptide(L)'
;MQDCGGLRLVELPAALVAASPTLFVQHAMATQIALASLPDVSELLRNLLDGPHPAVAGRLAGGFRAIGRQGLADEILGAMRGAGYAVNEVNPIEKPLHALLPGGRAESPCVQRLRLMWAGMREQVVAAFPPASGAPKDIDALVKDVEARYVTDAYHSLSIEGYRVTAALIEKVRDGGWNPDGDDKDRSARDAMAARGYLETHKLVKEDLVRVIKGQNAGTVFRQALLRWVQALFRTSVQAGILKPTDLAGYRNDQVFIRGALHVPPSKEAVRECMPVLFELLEAEAQPQVRAVLGHFLFAYIHPCMDGNGRLARFLMNLMLVPAGHVWTVIPVEGRNEYMSALEQASSLANIAPLASFISELAEAQAEGPLAPPR
;
A
#
# COMPACT_ATOMS: atom_id res chain seq x y z
N MET A 1 -8.74 -22.01 16.42
CA MET A 1 -7.85 -21.83 15.24
C MET A 1 -8.73 -21.67 14.00
N GLN A 2 -8.49 -20.66 13.20
CA GLN A 2 -9.25 -20.33 12.00
C GLN A 2 -8.45 -20.75 10.76
N ASP A 3 -9.11 -21.32 9.76
CA ASP A 3 -8.50 -21.62 8.46
C ASP A 3 -8.65 -20.40 7.55
N CYS A 4 -7.54 -19.84 7.11
CA CYS A 4 -7.50 -18.73 6.17
C CYS A 4 -6.69 -19.15 4.94
N GLY A 5 -7.37 -19.71 3.94
CA GLY A 5 -6.74 -20.08 2.67
C GLY A 5 -5.66 -21.18 2.80
N GLY A 6 -5.89 -22.17 3.64
CA GLY A 6 -4.97 -23.28 3.93
C GLY A 6 -3.94 -23.01 5.03
N LEU A 7 -3.94 -21.80 5.60
CA LEU A 7 -3.13 -21.46 6.77
C LEU A 7 -3.95 -21.57 8.04
N ARG A 8 -3.45 -22.29 9.02
CA ARG A 8 -4.05 -22.36 10.38
C ARG A 8 -3.59 -21.16 11.19
N LEU A 9 -4.47 -20.18 11.37
CA LEU A 9 -4.21 -19.01 12.19
C LEU A 9 -4.83 -19.17 13.58
N VAL A 10 -4.11 -18.67 14.59
CA VAL A 10 -4.67 -18.50 15.94
C VAL A 10 -5.64 -17.33 15.89
N GLU A 11 -6.80 -17.47 16.47
CA GLU A 11 -7.78 -16.40 16.58
C GLU A 11 -7.22 -15.21 17.36
N LEU A 12 -7.57 -14.00 16.96
CA LEU A 12 -7.00 -12.78 17.51
C LEU A 12 -7.09 -12.68 19.06
N PRO A 13 -8.22 -13.00 19.70
CA PRO A 13 -8.31 -12.98 21.17
C PRO A 13 -7.30 -13.93 21.83
N ALA A 14 -7.17 -15.16 21.32
CA ALA A 14 -6.23 -16.14 21.85
C ALA A 14 -4.77 -15.74 21.57
N ALA A 15 -4.49 -15.16 20.41
CA ALA A 15 -3.16 -14.64 20.08
C ALA A 15 -2.75 -13.49 21.02
N LEU A 16 -3.66 -12.59 21.38
CA LEU A 16 -3.40 -11.49 22.31
C LEU A 16 -3.11 -11.98 23.74
N VAL A 17 -3.82 -13.04 24.18
CA VAL A 17 -3.55 -13.67 25.50
C VAL A 17 -2.18 -14.35 25.51
N ALA A 18 -1.81 -15.02 24.42
CA ALA A 18 -0.53 -15.68 24.26
C ALA A 18 0.65 -14.72 23.99
N ALA A 19 0.37 -13.47 23.64
CA ALA A 19 1.40 -12.47 23.28
C ALA A 19 2.34 -12.15 24.44
N SER A 20 3.64 -12.23 24.19
CA SER A 20 4.67 -11.85 25.18
C SER A 20 4.64 -10.34 25.46
N PRO A 21 5.10 -9.89 26.66
CA PRO A 21 5.27 -8.46 26.93
C PRO A 21 6.17 -7.76 25.89
N THR A 22 7.21 -8.45 25.43
CA THR A 22 8.18 -7.93 24.45
C THR A 22 7.51 -7.59 23.11
N LEU A 23 6.45 -8.30 22.72
CA LEU A 23 5.73 -8.03 21.47
C LEU A 23 5.09 -6.63 21.48
N PHE A 24 4.59 -6.17 22.63
CA PHE A 24 4.00 -4.83 22.77
C PHE A 24 5.01 -3.70 22.59
N VAL A 25 6.27 -3.97 22.86
CA VAL A 25 7.39 -3.00 22.69
C VAL A 25 7.94 -3.07 21.27
N GLN A 26 8.30 -4.28 20.82
CA GLN A 26 8.95 -4.48 19.52
C GLN A 26 8.00 -4.27 18.32
N HIS A 27 6.71 -4.58 18.50
CA HIS A 27 5.70 -4.46 17.47
C HIS A 27 4.52 -3.58 17.95
N ALA A 28 4.84 -2.44 18.54
CA ALA A 28 3.89 -1.55 19.21
C ALA A 28 2.69 -1.17 18.31
N MET A 29 2.93 -0.86 17.03
CA MET A 29 1.85 -0.55 16.09
C MET A 29 0.95 -1.76 15.82
N ALA A 30 1.53 -2.93 15.59
CA ALA A 30 0.76 -4.14 15.30
C ALA A 30 -0.10 -4.55 16.50
N THR A 31 0.40 -4.43 17.73
CA THR A 31 -0.37 -4.74 18.94
C THR A 31 -1.48 -3.73 19.18
N GLN A 32 -1.26 -2.43 18.93
CA GLN A 32 -2.31 -1.42 19.03
C GLN A 32 -3.42 -1.65 17.98
N ILE A 33 -3.07 -2.00 16.75
CA ILE A 33 -4.02 -2.37 15.71
C ILE A 33 -4.81 -3.61 16.14
N ALA A 34 -4.14 -4.63 16.68
CA ALA A 34 -4.78 -5.86 17.14
C ALA A 34 -5.81 -5.57 18.26
N LEU A 35 -5.45 -4.74 19.24
CA LEU A 35 -6.38 -4.30 20.29
C LEU A 35 -7.55 -3.49 19.72
N ALA A 36 -7.27 -2.56 18.80
CA ALA A 36 -8.29 -1.73 18.15
C ALA A 36 -9.28 -2.56 17.32
N SER A 37 -8.83 -3.67 16.76
CA SER A 37 -9.62 -4.54 15.88
C SER A 37 -10.64 -5.42 16.63
N LEU A 38 -10.57 -5.52 17.97
CA LEU A 38 -11.56 -6.27 18.73
C LEU A 38 -12.83 -5.44 18.95
N PRO A 39 -14.01 -5.91 18.52
CA PRO A 39 -15.27 -5.20 18.73
C PRO A 39 -15.69 -5.18 20.21
N ASP A 40 -15.44 -6.30 20.90
CA ASP A 40 -15.72 -6.54 22.32
C ASP A 40 -14.67 -7.45 22.93
N VAL A 41 -14.75 -7.73 24.24
CA VAL A 41 -13.78 -8.53 24.97
C VAL A 41 -14.30 -9.90 25.39
N SER A 42 -15.47 -10.33 24.93
CA SER A 42 -16.11 -11.59 25.38
C SER A 42 -15.23 -12.82 25.14
N GLU A 43 -14.71 -12.98 23.91
CA GLU A 43 -13.79 -14.08 23.57
C GLU A 43 -12.43 -13.95 24.27
N LEU A 44 -11.97 -12.70 24.45
CA LEU A 44 -10.73 -12.43 25.19
C LEU A 44 -10.89 -12.84 26.65
N LEU A 45 -12.01 -12.51 27.29
CA LEU A 45 -12.34 -12.90 28.66
C LEU A 45 -12.45 -14.41 28.84
N ARG A 46 -13.04 -15.14 27.88
CA ARG A 46 -13.05 -16.61 27.91
C ARG A 46 -11.62 -17.16 27.97
N ASN A 47 -10.74 -16.67 27.09
CA ASN A 47 -9.34 -17.12 27.08
C ASN A 47 -8.57 -16.73 28.36
N LEU A 48 -8.87 -15.57 28.96
CA LEU A 48 -8.25 -15.10 30.20
C LEU A 48 -8.72 -15.91 31.43
N LEU A 49 -9.98 -16.35 31.43
CA LEU A 49 -10.60 -17.09 32.54
C LEU A 49 -10.38 -18.59 32.41
N ASP A 50 -10.06 -19.13 31.24
CA ASP A 50 -9.68 -20.53 31.01
C ASP A 50 -8.34 -20.91 31.66
N GLY A 51 -7.61 -19.91 32.18
CA GLY A 51 -6.38 -20.09 32.95
C GLY A 51 -6.09 -18.92 33.88
N PRO A 52 -5.14 -19.04 34.83
CA PRO A 52 -4.78 -17.96 35.74
C PRO A 52 -3.89 -16.94 35.03
N HIS A 53 -4.49 -15.99 34.28
CA HIS A 53 -3.76 -14.98 33.52
C HIS A 53 -3.90 -13.53 34.05
N PRO A 54 -3.77 -13.22 35.36
CA PRO A 54 -4.01 -11.88 35.89
C PRO A 54 -3.00 -10.84 35.36
N ALA A 55 -1.73 -11.22 35.15
CA ALA A 55 -0.73 -10.32 34.58
C ALA A 55 -1.01 -9.99 33.11
N VAL A 56 -1.50 -10.96 32.34
CA VAL A 56 -1.92 -10.76 30.95
C VAL A 56 -3.15 -9.86 30.89
N ALA A 57 -4.13 -10.10 31.74
CA ALA A 57 -5.34 -9.29 31.83
C ALA A 57 -5.00 -7.83 32.17
N GLY A 58 -4.09 -7.59 33.13
CA GLY A 58 -3.63 -6.25 33.49
C GLY A 58 -2.93 -5.52 32.35
N ARG A 59 -2.10 -6.22 31.59
CA ARG A 59 -1.42 -5.70 30.42
C ARG A 59 -2.41 -5.37 29.30
N LEU A 60 -3.36 -6.25 29.01
CA LEU A 60 -4.37 -6.03 27.98
C LEU A 60 -5.31 -4.85 28.37
N ALA A 61 -5.75 -4.79 29.61
CA ALA A 61 -6.55 -3.66 30.11
C ALA A 61 -5.80 -2.33 29.95
N GLY A 62 -4.52 -2.26 30.36
CA GLY A 62 -3.69 -1.07 30.17
C GLY A 62 -3.50 -0.72 28.71
N GLY A 63 -3.33 -1.73 27.83
CA GLY A 63 -3.24 -1.54 26.38
C GLY A 63 -4.54 -0.96 25.79
N PHE A 64 -5.72 -1.45 26.15
CA PHE A 64 -7.02 -0.90 25.73
C PHE A 64 -7.19 0.54 26.24
N ARG A 65 -6.80 0.82 27.48
CA ARG A 65 -6.87 2.18 28.04
C ARG A 65 -5.95 3.14 27.32
N ALA A 66 -4.74 2.70 26.97
CA ALA A 66 -3.77 3.52 26.26
C ALA A 66 -4.24 3.92 24.84
N ILE A 67 -5.02 3.07 24.17
CA ILE A 67 -5.62 3.39 22.86
C ILE A 67 -7.01 4.04 22.96
N GLY A 68 -7.43 4.48 24.15
CA GLY A 68 -8.68 5.23 24.36
C GLY A 68 -9.94 4.36 24.52
N ARG A 69 -9.82 3.04 24.65
CA ARG A 69 -10.96 2.12 24.82
C ARG A 69 -11.17 1.78 26.29
N GLN A 70 -11.47 2.78 27.13
CA GLN A 70 -11.60 2.66 28.59
C GLN A 70 -12.66 1.63 29.01
N GLY A 71 -13.80 1.62 28.31
CA GLY A 71 -14.91 0.69 28.64
C GLY A 71 -14.49 -0.78 28.58
N LEU A 72 -13.70 -1.16 27.54
CA LEU A 72 -13.21 -2.53 27.43
C LEU A 72 -12.14 -2.87 28.47
N ALA A 73 -11.30 -1.91 28.83
CA ALA A 73 -10.34 -2.06 29.92
C ALA A 73 -11.06 -2.34 31.27
N ASP A 74 -12.09 -1.54 31.57
CA ASP A 74 -12.88 -1.67 32.80
C ASP A 74 -13.64 -2.99 32.83
N GLU A 75 -14.16 -3.46 31.69
CA GLU A 75 -14.84 -4.74 31.55
C GLU A 75 -13.89 -5.91 31.85
N ILE A 76 -12.66 -5.89 31.30
CA ILE A 76 -11.63 -6.92 31.60
C ILE A 76 -11.31 -6.93 33.09
N LEU A 77 -11.02 -5.76 33.68
CA LEU A 77 -10.68 -5.67 35.11
C LEU A 77 -11.82 -6.10 36.00
N GLY A 78 -13.08 -5.71 35.67
CA GLY A 78 -14.28 -6.07 36.39
C GLY A 78 -14.55 -7.56 36.39
N ALA A 79 -14.49 -8.19 35.21
CA ALA A 79 -14.73 -9.62 35.05
C ALA A 79 -13.66 -10.47 35.78
N MET A 80 -12.39 -10.13 35.65
CA MET A 80 -11.30 -10.84 36.31
C MET A 80 -11.37 -10.71 37.84
N ARG A 81 -11.67 -9.52 38.36
CA ARG A 81 -11.87 -9.30 39.83
C ARG A 81 -13.10 -10.02 40.32
N GLY A 82 -14.21 -10.03 39.57
CA GLY A 82 -15.39 -10.76 39.87
C GLY A 82 -15.18 -12.28 39.96
N ALA A 83 -14.22 -12.79 39.18
CA ALA A 83 -13.76 -14.18 39.23
C ALA A 83 -12.72 -14.47 40.34
N GLY A 84 -12.41 -13.47 41.17
CA GLY A 84 -11.50 -13.62 42.33
C GLY A 84 -10.03 -13.39 42.04
N TYR A 85 -9.66 -12.91 40.85
CA TYR A 85 -8.28 -12.64 40.51
C TYR A 85 -7.84 -11.21 40.94
N ALA A 86 -6.66 -11.09 41.55
CA ALA A 86 -6.01 -9.81 41.78
C ALA A 86 -5.32 -9.38 40.50
N VAL A 87 -5.81 -8.32 39.86
CA VAL A 87 -5.27 -7.81 38.58
C VAL A 87 -4.68 -6.41 38.78
N ASN A 88 -3.40 -6.30 38.44
CA ASN A 88 -2.69 -5.01 38.35
C ASN A 88 -2.71 -4.54 36.89
N GLU A 89 -3.29 -3.39 36.64
CA GLU A 89 -3.26 -2.77 35.31
C GLU A 89 -1.87 -2.18 35.04
N VAL A 90 -1.31 -2.53 33.89
CA VAL A 90 0.01 -2.05 33.43
C VAL A 90 -0.12 -1.58 31.99
N ASN A 91 0.27 -0.32 31.71
CA ASN A 91 0.31 0.17 30.34
C ASN A 91 1.54 -0.40 29.59
N PRO A 92 1.36 -1.25 28.56
CA PRO A 92 2.46 -1.80 27.79
C PRO A 92 2.89 -0.91 26.63
N ILE A 93 2.24 0.24 26.40
CA ILE A 93 2.37 1.09 25.21
C ILE A 93 3.01 2.41 25.58
N GLU A 94 4.26 2.62 25.18
CA GLU A 94 4.99 3.86 25.45
C GLU A 94 4.48 5.05 24.64
N LYS A 95 4.13 4.81 23.36
CA LYS A 95 3.62 5.82 22.44
C LYS A 95 2.27 5.38 21.89
N PRO A 96 1.17 5.75 22.54
CA PRO A 96 -0.14 5.42 22.02
C PRO A 96 -0.41 6.18 20.72
N LEU A 97 -0.95 5.47 19.73
CA LEU A 97 -1.52 6.08 18.54
C LEU A 97 -2.82 6.75 18.95
N HIS A 98 -2.75 8.05 19.28
CA HIS A 98 -3.91 8.79 19.72
C HIS A 98 -4.92 8.96 18.61
N ALA A 99 -6.13 8.49 18.88
CA ALA A 99 -7.40 9.01 18.42
C ALA A 99 -7.60 9.14 16.91
N LEU A 100 -7.66 8.03 16.22
CA LEU A 100 -8.39 7.98 14.96
C LEU A 100 -9.38 6.81 14.93
N LEU A 101 -9.92 6.46 16.10
CA LEU A 101 -11.09 5.59 16.17
C LEU A 101 -12.32 6.50 16.06
N PRO A 102 -13.01 6.58 14.90
CA PRO A 102 -14.26 7.28 14.81
C PRO A 102 -15.24 6.62 15.80
N GLY A 103 -15.83 7.38 16.68
CA GLY A 103 -16.95 6.95 17.50
C GLY A 103 -18.19 6.76 16.65
N GLY A 104 -18.21 5.76 15.80
CA GLY A 104 -19.29 5.45 14.87
C GLY A 104 -19.11 4.05 14.32
N ARG A 105 -20.15 3.45 13.76
CA ARG A 105 -20.29 2.13 13.15
C ARG A 105 -18.99 1.32 13.08
N ALA A 106 -18.94 0.14 13.69
CA ALA A 106 -17.74 -0.70 13.72
C ALA A 106 -17.15 -0.90 12.33
N GLU A 107 -16.05 -0.18 12.03
CA GLU A 107 -15.27 -0.38 10.80
C GLU A 107 -14.61 -1.76 10.86
N SER A 108 -14.43 -2.39 9.71
CA SER A 108 -13.75 -3.68 9.66
C SER A 108 -12.28 -3.56 10.14
N PRO A 109 -11.70 -4.63 10.68
CA PRO A 109 -10.30 -4.64 11.13
C PRO A 109 -9.31 -4.18 10.05
N CYS A 110 -9.60 -4.48 8.78
CA CYS A 110 -8.76 -4.06 7.67
C CYS A 110 -8.78 -2.53 7.51
N VAL A 111 -9.95 -1.92 7.56
CA VAL A 111 -10.14 -0.47 7.44
C VAL A 111 -9.45 0.26 8.61
N GLN A 112 -9.67 -0.20 9.83
CA GLN A 112 -9.01 0.36 11.02
C GLN A 112 -7.48 0.30 10.90
N ARG A 113 -6.96 -0.84 10.41
CA ARG A 113 -5.53 -1.02 10.16
C ARG A 113 -4.98 0.02 9.18
N LEU A 114 -5.64 0.25 8.05
CA LEU A 114 -5.20 1.23 7.06
C LEU A 114 -5.14 2.65 7.65
N ARG A 115 -6.17 3.05 8.38
CA ARG A 115 -6.20 4.38 9.03
C ARG A 115 -5.09 4.54 10.06
N LEU A 116 -4.85 3.52 10.88
CA LEU A 116 -3.79 3.54 11.88
C LEU A 116 -2.39 3.52 11.25
N MET A 117 -2.20 2.74 10.18
CA MET A 117 -0.94 2.75 9.43
C MET A 117 -0.68 4.13 8.82
N TRP A 118 -1.68 4.74 8.18
CA TRP A 118 -1.55 6.08 7.63
C TRP A 118 -1.14 7.08 8.70
N ALA A 119 -1.88 7.12 9.81
CA ALA A 119 -1.62 8.06 10.89
C ALA A 119 -0.25 7.86 11.55
N GLY A 120 0.13 6.62 11.83
CA GLY A 120 1.39 6.30 12.52
C GLY A 120 2.63 6.42 11.65
N MET A 121 2.48 6.30 10.32
CA MET A 121 3.59 6.42 9.37
C MET A 121 3.75 7.84 8.81
N ARG A 122 2.71 8.67 8.88
CA ARG A 122 2.67 10.00 8.28
C ARG A 122 3.86 10.87 8.65
N GLU A 123 4.16 10.98 9.94
CA GLU A 123 5.25 11.82 10.44
C GLU A 123 6.63 11.27 10.05
N GLN A 124 6.78 9.96 9.89
CA GLN A 124 8.01 9.35 9.39
C GLN A 124 8.27 9.79 7.93
N VAL A 125 7.22 9.86 7.09
CA VAL A 125 7.36 10.34 5.71
C VAL A 125 7.71 11.82 5.69
N VAL A 126 7.03 12.65 6.50
CA VAL A 126 7.31 14.09 6.57
C VAL A 126 8.75 14.35 7.01
N ALA A 127 9.29 13.55 7.93
CA ALA A 127 10.67 13.68 8.40
C ALA A 127 11.72 13.24 7.36
N ALA A 128 11.39 12.21 6.55
CA ALA A 128 12.32 11.61 5.59
C ALA A 128 12.25 12.23 4.18
N PHE A 129 11.15 12.90 3.85
CA PHE A 129 10.94 13.46 2.52
C PHE A 129 10.69 14.98 2.61
N PRO A 130 11.63 15.82 2.12
CA PRO A 130 11.47 17.26 2.18
C PRO A 130 10.27 17.74 1.36
N PRO A 131 9.69 18.90 1.73
CA PRO A 131 8.56 19.46 1.02
C PRO A 131 8.93 19.83 -0.41
N ALA A 132 7.97 19.67 -1.30
CA ALA A 132 8.13 19.98 -2.73
C ALA A 132 8.31 21.48 -2.99
N SER A 133 8.95 21.80 -4.13
CA SER A 133 9.21 23.17 -4.59
C SER A 133 7.94 23.94 -5.03
N GLY A 134 6.79 23.29 -5.06
CA GLY A 134 5.51 23.81 -5.53
C GLY A 134 5.15 23.40 -6.96
N ALA A 135 3.91 23.67 -7.35
CA ALA A 135 3.38 23.22 -8.62
C ALA A 135 4.20 23.73 -9.82
N PRO A 136 4.38 22.89 -10.86
CA PRO A 136 5.07 23.29 -12.10
C PRO A 136 4.38 24.45 -12.78
N LYS A 137 5.14 25.42 -13.25
CA LYS A 137 4.61 26.61 -13.96
C LYS A 137 4.38 26.37 -15.45
N ASP A 138 5.19 25.49 -16.06
CA ASP A 138 5.13 25.14 -17.48
C ASP A 138 4.70 23.69 -17.66
N ILE A 139 3.43 23.51 -18.01
CA ILE A 139 2.82 22.18 -18.19
C ILE A 139 3.40 21.48 -19.42
N ASP A 140 3.68 22.22 -20.51
CA ASP A 140 4.18 21.62 -21.74
C ASP A 140 5.62 21.13 -21.57
N ALA A 141 6.47 21.90 -20.87
CA ALA A 141 7.81 21.46 -20.52
C ALA A 141 7.78 20.21 -19.62
N LEU A 142 6.89 20.17 -18.64
CA LEU A 142 6.71 19.02 -17.76
C LEU A 142 6.27 17.77 -18.53
N VAL A 143 5.26 17.90 -19.40
CA VAL A 143 4.77 16.79 -20.23
C VAL A 143 5.88 16.24 -21.12
N LYS A 144 6.72 17.11 -21.70
CA LYS A 144 7.89 16.70 -22.48
C LYS A 144 8.94 15.96 -21.64
N ASP A 145 9.20 16.41 -20.40
CA ASP A 145 10.13 15.71 -19.48
C ASP A 145 9.59 14.31 -19.12
N VAL A 146 8.31 14.18 -18.80
CA VAL A 146 7.65 12.89 -18.53
C VAL A 146 7.75 11.97 -19.75
N GLU A 147 7.54 12.48 -20.97
CA GLU A 147 7.69 11.71 -22.21
C GLU A 147 9.14 11.28 -22.46
N ALA A 148 10.10 12.15 -22.20
CA ALA A 148 11.52 11.83 -22.37
C ALA A 148 11.99 10.70 -21.43
N ARG A 149 11.40 10.59 -20.24
CA ARG A 149 11.70 9.53 -19.26
C ARG A 149 11.00 8.20 -19.52
N TYR A 150 10.02 8.16 -20.44
CA TYR A 150 9.17 6.99 -20.66
C TYR A 150 9.95 5.68 -20.93
N VAL A 151 10.95 5.69 -21.81
CA VAL A 151 11.69 4.47 -22.18
C VAL A 151 12.42 3.89 -20.98
N THR A 152 13.10 4.76 -20.22
CA THR A 152 13.82 4.39 -18.99
C THR A 152 12.85 3.88 -17.93
N ASP A 153 11.75 4.58 -17.69
CA ASP A 153 10.72 4.20 -16.72
C ASP A 153 10.08 2.84 -17.06
N ALA A 154 9.65 2.65 -18.31
CA ALA A 154 9.08 1.40 -18.78
C ALA A 154 10.05 0.22 -18.62
N TYR A 155 11.32 0.41 -18.97
CA TYR A 155 12.36 -0.61 -18.81
C TYR A 155 12.49 -1.04 -17.35
N HIS A 156 12.74 -0.10 -16.46
CA HIS A 156 12.95 -0.42 -15.05
C HIS A 156 11.69 -0.99 -14.40
N SER A 157 10.54 -0.36 -14.63
CA SER A 157 9.28 -0.77 -14.04
C SER A 157 8.86 -2.17 -14.47
N LEU A 158 9.05 -2.55 -15.74
CA LEU A 158 8.76 -3.89 -16.24
C LEU A 158 9.81 -4.91 -15.77
N SER A 159 11.09 -4.54 -15.73
CA SER A 159 12.16 -5.41 -15.25
C SER A 159 12.02 -5.76 -13.77
N ILE A 160 11.57 -4.83 -12.91
CA ILE A 160 11.24 -5.09 -11.50
C ILE A 160 10.20 -6.22 -11.37
N GLU A 161 9.21 -6.26 -12.27
CA GLU A 161 8.15 -7.28 -12.31
C GLU A 161 8.59 -8.59 -13.00
N GLY A 162 9.84 -8.65 -13.48
CA GLY A 162 10.42 -9.86 -14.08
C GLY A 162 10.14 -10.03 -15.56
N TYR A 163 9.68 -8.99 -16.26
CA TYR A 163 9.63 -8.97 -17.72
C TYR A 163 11.03 -8.80 -18.31
N ARG A 164 11.31 -9.47 -19.42
CA ARG A 164 12.58 -9.37 -20.14
C ARG A 164 12.45 -8.36 -21.29
N VAL A 165 12.44 -7.09 -20.94
CA VAL A 165 12.34 -6.00 -21.90
C VAL A 165 13.70 -5.36 -22.18
N THR A 166 13.85 -4.83 -23.39
CA THR A 166 15.01 -3.99 -23.77
C THR A 166 14.53 -2.62 -24.21
N ALA A 167 15.41 -1.62 -24.18
CA ALA A 167 15.07 -0.29 -24.69
C ALA A 167 14.58 -0.35 -26.13
N ALA A 168 15.25 -1.13 -27.00
CA ALA A 168 14.87 -1.31 -28.39
C ALA A 168 13.43 -1.91 -28.55
N LEU A 169 13.02 -2.86 -27.70
CA LEU A 169 11.67 -3.39 -27.73
C LEU A 169 10.65 -2.32 -27.32
N ILE A 170 10.94 -1.56 -26.26
CA ILE A 170 10.06 -0.50 -25.76
C ILE A 170 9.90 0.61 -26.82
N GLU A 171 10.99 1.00 -27.48
CA GLU A 171 10.97 1.96 -28.58
C GLU A 171 10.18 1.42 -29.78
N LYS A 172 10.43 0.18 -30.20
CA LYS A 172 9.65 -0.48 -31.26
C LYS A 172 8.15 -0.44 -30.98
N VAL A 173 7.75 -0.72 -29.73
CA VAL A 173 6.34 -0.68 -29.30
C VAL A 173 5.81 0.75 -29.31
N ARG A 174 6.59 1.73 -28.80
CA ARG A 174 6.23 3.15 -28.79
C ARG A 174 6.00 3.71 -30.19
N ASP A 175 6.88 3.37 -31.11
CA ASP A 175 6.88 3.90 -32.47
C ASP A 175 5.91 3.12 -33.42
N GLY A 176 5.12 2.18 -32.87
CA GLY A 176 4.09 1.43 -33.59
C GLY A 176 4.61 0.28 -34.44
N GLY A 177 5.89 -0.06 -34.33
CA GLY A 177 6.51 -1.16 -35.07
C GLY A 177 6.17 -2.56 -34.55
N TRP A 178 5.35 -2.68 -33.47
CA TRP A 178 4.82 -3.94 -32.96
C TRP A 178 3.30 -3.95 -33.15
N ASN A 179 2.80 -4.98 -33.87
CA ASN A 179 1.39 -5.10 -34.18
C ASN A 179 0.88 -6.53 -33.87
N PRO A 180 0.17 -6.71 -32.75
CA PRO A 180 -0.35 -8.03 -32.36
C PRO A 180 -1.46 -8.56 -33.28
N ASP A 181 -2.08 -7.68 -34.08
CA ASP A 181 -3.16 -8.05 -35.02
C ASP A 181 -2.61 -8.49 -36.39
N GLY A 182 -1.35 -8.20 -36.67
CA GLY A 182 -0.72 -8.46 -37.96
C GLY A 182 0.26 -9.63 -38.03
N ASP A 183 0.79 -10.11 -36.87
CA ASP A 183 1.78 -11.19 -36.80
C ASP A 183 1.53 -12.09 -35.58
N ASP A 184 1.42 -13.41 -35.80
CA ASP A 184 1.22 -14.38 -34.71
C ASP A 184 2.41 -14.44 -33.73
N LYS A 185 3.63 -14.13 -34.18
CA LYS A 185 4.81 -14.03 -33.31
C LYS A 185 4.73 -12.80 -32.40
N ASP A 186 4.25 -11.69 -32.91
CA ASP A 186 4.04 -10.47 -32.11
C ASP A 186 2.90 -10.66 -31.10
N ARG A 187 1.85 -11.42 -31.46
CA ARG A 187 0.72 -11.74 -30.57
C ARG A 187 1.11 -12.56 -29.34
N SER A 188 2.09 -13.45 -29.47
CA SER A 188 2.54 -14.33 -28.37
C SER A 188 3.65 -13.75 -27.50
N ALA A 189 4.17 -12.59 -27.83
CA ALA A 189 5.29 -11.98 -27.12
C ALA A 189 4.82 -11.29 -25.82
N ARG A 190 4.82 -12.03 -24.71
CA ARG A 190 4.41 -11.56 -23.37
C ARG A 190 5.06 -10.23 -22.98
N ASP A 191 6.37 -10.08 -23.24
CA ASP A 191 7.12 -8.90 -22.86
C ASP A 191 6.72 -7.67 -23.71
N ALA A 192 6.44 -7.88 -25.00
CA ALA A 192 5.93 -6.82 -25.88
C ALA A 192 4.50 -6.39 -25.52
N MET A 193 3.64 -7.34 -25.15
CA MET A 193 2.30 -7.02 -24.63
C MET A 193 2.37 -6.21 -23.34
N ALA A 194 3.29 -6.57 -22.44
CA ALA A 194 3.49 -5.82 -21.21
C ALA A 194 4.00 -4.40 -21.49
N ALA A 195 4.95 -4.23 -22.42
CA ALA A 195 5.45 -2.92 -22.85
C ALA A 195 4.34 -2.08 -23.50
N ARG A 196 3.47 -2.66 -24.32
CA ARG A 196 2.33 -1.98 -24.93
C ARG A 196 1.30 -1.54 -23.87
N GLY A 197 0.94 -2.43 -22.94
CA GLY A 197 0.04 -2.08 -21.84
C GLY A 197 0.61 -0.97 -20.97
N TYR A 198 1.92 -1.00 -20.70
CA TYR A 198 2.60 0.06 -19.97
C TYR A 198 2.52 1.40 -20.71
N LEU A 199 2.77 1.43 -22.03
CA LEU A 199 2.67 2.62 -22.87
C LEU A 199 1.26 3.22 -22.83
N GLU A 200 0.23 2.42 -23.02
CA GLU A 200 -1.15 2.91 -23.03
C GLU A 200 -1.55 3.45 -21.64
N THR A 201 -1.10 2.80 -20.57
CA THR A 201 -1.35 3.31 -19.21
C THR A 201 -0.58 4.59 -18.95
N HIS A 202 0.70 4.67 -19.34
CA HIS A 202 1.52 5.88 -19.17
C HIS A 202 0.88 7.11 -19.87
N LYS A 203 0.28 6.93 -21.06
CA LYS A 203 -0.45 8.01 -21.76
C LYS A 203 -1.62 8.52 -20.91
N LEU A 204 -2.42 7.61 -20.32
CA LEU A 204 -3.53 7.99 -19.45
C LEU A 204 -3.05 8.67 -18.17
N VAL A 205 -1.98 8.17 -17.56
CA VAL A 205 -1.39 8.81 -16.37
C VAL A 205 -0.95 10.23 -16.67
N LYS A 206 -0.33 10.45 -17.83
CA LYS A 206 0.08 11.79 -18.29
C LYS A 206 -1.11 12.75 -18.47
N GLU A 207 -2.24 12.26 -19.01
CA GLU A 207 -3.48 13.04 -19.07
C GLU A 207 -4.01 13.38 -17.66
N ASP A 208 -3.98 12.41 -16.75
CA ASP A 208 -4.41 12.59 -15.36
C ASP A 208 -3.48 13.53 -14.57
N LEU A 209 -2.16 13.53 -14.84
CA LEU A 209 -1.22 14.53 -14.31
C LEU A 209 -1.66 15.95 -14.66
N VAL A 210 -1.99 16.19 -15.92
CA VAL A 210 -2.46 17.51 -16.37
C VAL A 210 -3.74 17.94 -15.64
N ARG A 211 -4.66 17.00 -15.36
CA ARG A 211 -5.86 17.28 -14.56
C ARG A 211 -5.54 17.74 -13.15
N VAL A 212 -4.56 17.06 -12.49
CA VAL A 212 -4.13 17.44 -11.14
C VAL A 212 -3.43 18.79 -11.13
N ILE A 213 -2.54 19.07 -12.10
CA ILE A 213 -1.85 20.37 -12.23
C ILE A 213 -2.86 21.50 -12.46
N LYS A 214 -3.96 21.23 -13.16
CA LYS A 214 -5.08 22.17 -13.34
C LYS A 214 -5.99 22.33 -12.12
N GLY A 215 -5.60 21.76 -10.96
CA GLY A 215 -6.25 21.97 -9.67
C GLY A 215 -7.25 20.90 -9.25
N GLN A 216 -7.39 19.77 -9.98
CA GLN A 216 -8.19 18.67 -9.49
C GLN A 216 -7.47 17.95 -8.34
N ASN A 217 -8.23 17.49 -7.35
CA ASN A 217 -7.66 16.72 -6.24
C ASN A 217 -7.04 15.40 -6.74
N ALA A 218 -5.76 15.16 -6.43
CA ALA A 218 -5.02 14.01 -6.95
C ALA A 218 -5.61 12.66 -6.51
N GLY A 219 -6.12 12.55 -5.28
CA GLY A 219 -6.80 11.36 -4.79
C GLY A 219 -8.10 11.08 -5.55
N THR A 220 -8.89 12.12 -5.83
CA THR A 220 -10.12 12.02 -6.64
C THR A 220 -9.79 11.61 -8.09
N VAL A 221 -8.73 12.21 -8.67
CA VAL A 221 -8.28 11.82 -10.02
C VAL A 221 -7.88 10.36 -10.05
N PHE A 222 -7.09 9.89 -9.08
CA PHE A 222 -6.71 8.49 -9.01
C PHE A 222 -7.90 7.53 -8.83
N ARG A 223 -8.88 7.87 -7.96
CA ARG A 223 -10.11 7.10 -7.79
C ARG A 223 -10.83 6.89 -9.11
N GLN A 224 -10.94 7.94 -9.93
CA GLN A 224 -11.59 7.90 -11.25
C GLN A 224 -10.75 7.17 -12.31
N ALA A 225 -9.43 7.21 -12.18
CA ALA A 225 -8.49 6.71 -13.17
C ALA A 225 -8.18 5.21 -13.03
N LEU A 226 -8.18 4.66 -11.81
CA LEU A 226 -7.64 3.33 -11.51
C LEU A 226 -8.17 2.24 -12.46
N LEU A 227 -9.48 2.15 -12.66
CA LEU A 227 -10.06 1.13 -13.54
C LEU A 227 -9.62 1.30 -15.00
N ARG A 228 -9.53 2.54 -15.49
CA ARG A 228 -9.03 2.84 -16.85
C ARG A 228 -7.57 2.44 -17.00
N TRP A 229 -6.74 2.69 -15.97
CA TRP A 229 -5.35 2.28 -15.97
C TRP A 229 -5.19 0.76 -15.99
N VAL A 230 -5.97 0.03 -15.17
CA VAL A 230 -5.98 -1.45 -15.18
C VAL A 230 -6.37 -1.98 -16.56
N GLN A 231 -7.44 -1.44 -17.14
CA GLN A 231 -7.89 -1.86 -18.46
C GLN A 231 -6.86 -1.58 -19.56
N ALA A 232 -6.20 -0.42 -19.54
CA ALA A 232 -5.13 -0.07 -20.48
C ALA A 232 -3.92 -1.00 -20.34
N LEU A 233 -3.51 -1.27 -19.08
CA LEU A 233 -2.35 -2.11 -18.77
C LEU A 233 -2.47 -3.53 -19.31
N PHE A 234 -3.69 -4.06 -19.38
CA PHE A 234 -3.96 -5.45 -19.78
C PHE A 234 -4.77 -5.60 -21.08
N ARG A 235 -5.05 -4.51 -21.79
CA ARG A 235 -5.83 -4.53 -23.04
C ARG A 235 -5.28 -5.54 -24.05
N THR A 236 -3.98 -5.54 -24.27
CA THR A 236 -3.31 -6.46 -25.21
C THR A 236 -3.42 -7.91 -24.77
N SER A 237 -3.39 -8.21 -23.47
CA SER A 237 -3.59 -9.56 -22.94
C SER A 237 -5.03 -10.05 -23.16
N VAL A 238 -6.01 -9.15 -23.11
CA VAL A 238 -7.40 -9.47 -23.44
C VAL A 238 -7.57 -9.71 -24.94
N GLN A 239 -6.98 -8.86 -25.78
CA GLN A 239 -7.01 -9.01 -27.23
C GLN A 239 -6.34 -10.33 -27.68
N ALA A 240 -5.28 -10.74 -27.00
CA ALA A 240 -4.61 -12.03 -27.24
C ALA A 240 -5.36 -13.24 -26.67
N GLY A 241 -6.49 -13.05 -25.98
CA GLY A 241 -7.27 -14.13 -25.38
C GLY A 241 -6.63 -14.78 -24.13
N ILE A 242 -5.59 -14.15 -23.56
CA ILE A 242 -4.90 -14.61 -22.34
C ILE A 242 -5.74 -14.28 -21.11
N LEU A 243 -6.37 -13.12 -21.11
CA LEU A 243 -7.30 -12.67 -20.08
C LEU A 243 -8.69 -12.47 -20.68
N LYS A 244 -9.72 -12.65 -19.84
CA LYS A 244 -11.10 -12.30 -20.20
C LYS A 244 -11.37 -10.84 -19.81
N PRO A 245 -12.25 -10.11 -20.51
CA PRO A 245 -12.68 -8.77 -20.10
C PRO A 245 -13.22 -8.72 -18.67
N THR A 246 -13.84 -9.82 -18.21
CA THR A 246 -14.36 -9.97 -16.84
C THR A 246 -13.27 -9.98 -15.79
N ASP A 247 -12.04 -10.39 -16.12
CA ASP A 247 -10.90 -10.43 -15.19
C ASP A 247 -10.41 -9.00 -14.86
N LEU A 248 -10.78 -8.01 -15.67
CA LEU A 248 -10.47 -6.58 -15.49
C LEU A 248 -11.65 -5.79 -14.92
N ALA A 249 -12.74 -6.44 -14.54
CA ALA A 249 -13.95 -5.81 -14.05
C ALA A 249 -13.90 -5.54 -12.53
N GLY A 250 -13.05 -4.61 -12.11
CA GLY A 250 -12.94 -4.21 -10.71
C GLY A 250 -11.78 -4.85 -9.96
N TYR A 251 -11.97 -5.08 -8.65
CA TYR A 251 -10.93 -5.67 -7.80
C TYR A 251 -10.90 -7.19 -7.94
N ARG A 252 -9.75 -7.79 -7.57
CA ARG A 252 -9.55 -9.24 -7.59
C ARG A 252 -10.66 -10.01 -6.84
N ASN A 253 -10.96 -11.20 -7.36
CA ASN A 253 -11.95 -12.10 -6.79
C ASN A 253 -11.33 -13.31 -6.08
N ASP A 254 -9.99 -13.41 -6.09
CA ASP A 254 -9.27 -14.50 -5.45
C ASP A 254 -8.25 -13.99 -4.43
N GLN A 255 -7.86 -14.87 -3.50
CA GLN A 255 -6.75 -14.59 -2.62
C GLN A 255 -5.45 -14.60 -3.41
N VAL A 256 -4.57 -13.65 -3.12
CA VAL A 256 -3.25 -13.57 -3.74
C VAL A 256 -2.17 -13.57 -2.64
N PHE A 257 -0.99 -14.03 -3.03
CA PHE A 257 0.20 -14.04 -2.17
C PHE A 257 1.34 -13.36 -2.93
N ILE A 258 2.09 -12.52 -2.22
CA ILE A 258 3.24 -11.84 -2.81
C ILE A 258 4.46 -12.73 -2.61
N ARG A 259 5.06 -13.15 -3.71
CA ARG A 259 6.21 -14.06 -3.66
C ARG A 259 7.38 -13.42 -2.93
N GLY A 260 7.86 -14.08 -1.88
CA GLY A 260 9.01 -13.63 -1.08
C GLY A 260 8.70 -12.56 -0.04
N ALA A 261 7.42 -12.15 0.13
CA ALA A 261 7.00 -11.25 1.19
C ALA A 261 6.44 -12.03 2.39
N LEU A 262 6.64 -11.52 3.60
CA LEU A 262 5.97 -11.99 4.81
C LEU A 262 4.53 -11.47 4.89
N HIS A 263 4.28 -10.32 4.26
CA HIS A 263 2.96 -9.75 4.19
C HIS A 263 2.02 -10.57 3.31
N VAL A 264 0.85 -10.91 3.87
CA VAL A 264 -0.26 -11.52 3.12
C VAL A 264 -1.30 -10.43 2.85
N PRO A 265 -1.60 -10.13 1.57
CA PRO A 265 -2.62 -9.14 1.23
C PRO A 265 -3.99 -9.47 1.84
N PRO A 266 -4.82 -8.46 2.13
CA PRO A 266 -6.17 -8.65 2.66
C PRO A 266 -7.01 -9.62 1.82
N SER A 267 -8.06 -10.21 2.41
CA SER A 267 -8.99 -11.05 1.66
C SER A 267 -9.68 -10.27 0.54
N LYS A 268 -10.24 -10.97 -0.43
CA LYS A 268 -10.97 -10.33 -1.56
C LYS A 268 -12.15 -9.47 -1.10
N GLU A 269 -12.80 -9.84 0.01
CA GLU A 269 -13.87 -9.07 0.63
C GLU A 269 -13.31 -7.77 1.25
N ALA A 270 -12.22 -7.91 2.02
CA ALA A 270 -11.58 -6.78 2.69
C ALA A 270 -10.99 -5.76 1.70
N VAL A 271 -10.54 -6.17 0.52
CA VAL A 271 -10.12 -5.24 -0.54
C VAL A 271 -11.22 -4.24 -0.88
N ARG A 272 -12.48 -4.68 -0.97
CA ARG A 272 -13.62 -3.83 -1.30
C ARG A 272 -13.93 -2.79 -0.22
N GLU A 273 -13.56 -3.07 1.02
CA GLU A 273 -13.68 -2.14 2.14
C GLU A 273 -12.46 -1.21 2.25
N CYS A 274 -11.26 -1.76 1.99
CA CYS A 274 -10.00 -1.03 2.11
C CYS A 274 -9.79 0.01 1.00
N MET A 275 -10.19 -0.28 -0.24
CA MET A 275 -9.95 0.65 -1.36
C MET A 275 -10.70 1.98 -1.24
N PRO A 276 -11.99 2.04 -0.86
CA PRO A 276 -12.65 3.31 -0.57
C PRO A 276 -11.92 4.15 0.47
N VAL A 277 -11.39 3.52 1.53
CA VAL A 277 -10.64 4.18 2.59
C VAL A 277 -9.30 4.72 2.08
N LEU A 278 -8.59 3.97 1.24
CA LEU A 278 -7.37 4.48 0.58
C LEU A 278 -7.66 5.76 -0.23
N PHE A 279 -8.75 5.77 -0.99
CA PHE A 279 -9.13 6.98 -1.74
C PHE A 279 -9.46 8.14 -0.82
N GLU A 280 -10.22 7.93 0.27
CA GLU A 280 -10.52 8.97 1.25
C GLU A 280 -9.23 9.55 1.88
N LEU A 281 -8.28 8.70 2.25
CA LEU A 281 -7.00 9.11 2.82
C LEU A 281 -6.18 9.93 1.82
N LEU A 282 -6.13 9.52 0.55
CA LEU A 282 -5.45 10.26 -0.51
C LEU A 282 -6.10 11.60 -0.80
N GLU A 283 -7.43 11.68 -0.75
CA GLU A 283 -8.21 12.90 -0.99
C GLU A 283 -8.05 13.91 0.15
N ALA A 284 -8.00 13.43 1.39
CA ALA A 284 -7.91 14.25 2.59
C ALA A 284 -6.48 14.73 2.91
N GLU A 285 -5.43 14.03 2.47
CA GLU A 285 -4.05 14.37 2.80
C GLU A 285 -3.58 15.62 2.02
N ALA A 286 -3.10 16.60 2.76
CA ALA A 286 -2.61 17.85 2.17
C ALA A 286 -1.18 17.75 1.62
N GLN A 287 -0.34 16.89 2.23
CA GLN A 287 1.09 16.76 1.91
C GLN A 287 1.30 15.83 0.71
N PRO A 288 1.79 16.31 -0.45
CA PRO A 288 1.96 15.47 -1.65
C PRO A 288 2.92 14.29 -1.45
N GLN A 289 4.03 14.50 -0.73
CA GLN A 289 5.00 13.44 -0.43
C GLN A 289 4.39 12.32 0.43
N VAL A 290 3.51 12.66 1.36
CA VAL A 290 2.77 11.68 2.18
C VAL A 290 1.81 10.89 1.30
N ARG A 291 1.05 11.56 0.41
CA ARG A 291 0.21 10.89 -0.57
C ARG A 291 0.99 9.95 -1.47
N ALA A 292 2.18 10.39 -1.94
CA ALA A 292 3.02 9.59 -2.82
C ALA A 292 3.53 8.32 -2.13
N VAL A 293 4.16 8.45 -0.98
CA VAL A 293 4.79 7.33 -0.28
C VAL A 293 3.75 6.40 0.34
N LEU A 294 2.79 6.94 1.11
CA LEU A 294 1.77 6.11 1.76
C LEU A 294 0.75 5.57 0.76
N GLY A 295 0.39 6.35 -0.26
CA GLY A 295 -0.49 5.88 -1.33
C GLY A 295 0.14 4.71 -2.10
N HIS A 296 1.40 4.85 -2.51
CA HIS A 296 2.18 3.79 -3.14
C HIS A 296 2.23 2.54 -2.26
N PHE A 297 2.65 2.69 -1.01
CA PHE A 297 2.80 1.60 -0.07
C PHE A 297 1.46 0.90 0.21
N LEU A 298 0.41 1.65 0.58
CA LEU A 298 -0.88 1.05 0.94
C LEU A 298 -1.60 0.43 -0.27
N PHE A 299 -1.42 0.97 -1.47
CA PHE A 299 -1.94 0.34 -2.68
C PHE A 299 -1.25 -1.02 -2.92
N ALA A 300 0.08 -1.08 -2.78
CA ALA A 300 0.84 -2.33 -2.87
C ALA A 300 0.47 -3.31 -1.73
N TYR A 301 0.22 -2.81 -0.52
CA TYR A 301 -0.21 -3.57 0.65
C TYR A 301 -1.59 -4.19 0.48
N ILE A 302 -2.58 -3.43 0.00
CA ILE A 302 -3.94 -3.92 -0.29
C ILE A 302 -3.93 -4.91 -1.45
N HIS A 303 -3.07 -4.68 -2.43
CA HIS A 303 -2.91 -5.54 -3.61
C HIS A 303 -4.23 -5.79 -4.35
N PRO A 304 -4.94 -4.74 -4.81
CA PRO A 304 -6.33 -4.85 -5.22
C PRO A 304 -6.56 -5.57 -6.55
N CYS A 305 -5.54 -5.73 -7.38
CA CYS A 305 -5.63 -6.36 -8.71
C CYS A 305 -5.03 -7.76 -8.68
N MET A 306 -5.41 -8.62 -9.62
CA MET A 306 -4.79 -9.94 -9.79
C MET A 306 -3.32 -9.85 -10.21
N ASP A 307 -2.99 -8.84 -11.01
CA ASP A 307 -1.62 -8.51 -11.46
C ASP A 307 -1.48 -6.99 -11.67
N GLY A 308 -0.24 -6.52 -11.84
CA GLY A 308 0.08 -5.12 -12.15
C GLY A 308 0.09 -4.17 -10.97
N ASN A 309 -0.11 -4.65 -9.73
CA ASN A 309 -0.17 -3.78 -8.56
C ASN A 309 1.09 -2.92 -8.37
N GLY A 310 2.27 -3.49 -8.59
CA GLY A 310 3.53 -2.74 -8.50
C GLY A 310 3.64 -1.61 -9.54
N ARG A 311 3.29 -1.91 -10.80
CA ARG A 311 3.27 -0.91 -11.89
C ARG A 311 2.29 0.23 -11.61
N LEU A 312 1.07 -0.11 -11.19
CA LEU A 312 0.04 0.86 -10.81
C LEU A 312 0.43 1.69 -9.59
N ALA A 313 1.09 1.09 -8.60
CA ALA A 313 1.61 1.80 -7.42
C ALA A 313 2.67 2.85 -7.81
N ARG A 314 3.58 2.52 -8.73
CA ARG A 314 4.59 3.47 -9.24
C ARG A 314 3.95 4.60 -10.05
N PHE A 315 2.92 4.32 -10.85
CA PHE A 315 2.14 5.37 -11.51
C PHE A 315 1.42 6.26 -10.51
N LEU A 316 0.79 5.68 -9.47
CA LEU A 316 0.16 6.44 -8.39
C LEU A 316 1.16 7.36 -7.68
N MET A 317 2.35 6.84 -7.35
CA MET A 317 3.44 7.64 -6.76
C MET A 317 3.74 8.88 -7.61
N ASN A 318 3.95 8.69 -8.90
CA ASN A 318 4.25 9.79 -9.82
C ASN A 318 3.07 10.74 -10.03
N LEU A 319 1.83 10.25 -10.04
CA LEU A 319 0.63 11.11 -10.05
C LEU A 319 0.58 12.07 -8.85
N MET A 320 1.17 11.68 -7.72
CA MET A 320 1.22 12.53 -6.52
C MET A 320 2.46 13.45 -6.48
N LEU A 321 3.62 12.95 -6.95
CA LEU A 321 4.89 13.69 -6.89
C LEU A 321 4.99 14.80 -7.94
N VAL A 322 4.68 14.47 -9.19
CA VAL A 322 4.94 15.37 -10.33
C VAL A 322 4.13 16.68 -10.23
N PRO A 323 2.83 16.69 -9.92
CA PRO A 323 2.07 17.92 -9.75
C PRO A 323 2.51 18.78 -8.57
N ALA A 324 3.27 18.19 -7.63
CA ALA A 324 3.83 18.90 -6.49
C ALA A 324 5.17 19.57 -6.78
N GLY A 325 5.75 19.34 -7.96
CA GLY A 325 7.01 19.93 -8.39
C GLY A 325 8.22 19.01 -8.34
N HIS A 326 8.02 17.72 -8.03
CA HIS A 326 9.07 16.72 -8.20
C HIS A 326 9.14 16.25 -9.66
N VAL A 327 10.27 15.72 -10.06
CA VAL A 327 10.41 15.06 -11.36
C VAL A 327 9.67 13.73 -11.40
N TRP A 328 9.36 13.24 -12.59
CA TRP A 328 8.92 11.85 -12.74
C TRP A 328 10.02 10.93 -12.23
N THR A 329 9.74 10.24 -11.12
CA THR A 329 10.72 9.45 -10.37
C THR A 329 10.65 8.00 -10.81
N VAL A 330 11.78 7.50 -11.33
CA VAL A 330 11.95 6.12 -11.79
C VAL A 330 12.64 5.31 -10.69
N ILE A 331 12.06 4.17 -10.30
CA ILE A 331 12.72 3.21 -9.42
C ILE A 331 13.60 2.30 -10.29
N PRO A 332 14.94 2.34 -10.16
CA PRO A 332 15.84 1.54 -10.98
C PRO A 332 15.77 0.06 -10.58
N VAL A 333 15.89 -0.83 -11.56
CA VAL A 333 15.84 -2.29 -11.32
C VAL A 333 17.04 -2.75 -10.46
N GLU A 334 18.15 -2.05 -10.51
CA GLU A 334 19.34 -2.26 -9.68
C GLU A 334 19.03 -2.03 -8.19
N GLY A 335 18.15 -1.08 -7.87
CA GLY A 335 17.65 -0.79 -6.51
C GLY A 335 16.51 -1.71 -6.05
N ARG A 336 16.11 -2.71 -6.87
CA ARG A 336 14.95 -3.56 -6.59
C ARG A 336 15.00 -4.21 -5.20
N ASN A 337 16.15 -4.72 -4.78
CA ASN A 337 16.27 -5.42 -3.49
C ASN A 337 16.06 -4.47 -2.31
N GLU A 338 16.60 -3.27 -2.38
CA GLU A 338 16.41 -2.22 -1.38
C GLU A 338 14.95 -1.77 -1.33
N TYR A 339 14.35 -1.51 -2.48
CA TYR A 339 12.95 -1.17 -2.61
C TYR A 339 12.02 -2.23 -2.02
N MET A 340 12.24 -3.53 -2.32
CA MET A 340 11.44 -4.62 -1.75
C MET A 340 11.65 -4.77 -0.24
N SER A 341 12.88 -4.60 0.24
CA SER A 341 13.19 -4.59 1.67
C SER A 341 12.49 -3.44 2.41
N ALA A 342 12.45 -2.25 1.81
CA ALA A 342 11.77 -1.09 2.38
C ALA A 342 10.25 -1.31 2.46
N LEU A 343 9.62 -1.89 1.43
CA LEU A 343 8.21 -2.28 1.45
C LEU A 343 7.92 -3.35 2.52
N GLU A 344 8.82 -4.32 2.70
CA GLU A 344 8.68 -5.35 3.72
C GLU A 344 8.79 -4.77 5.13
N GLN A 345 9.73 -3.85 5.39
CA GLN A 345 9.83 -3.15 6.67
C GLN A 345 8.57 -2.30 6.97
N ALA A 346 8.01 -1.66 5.96
CA ALA A 346 6.76 -0.91 6.11
C ALA A 346 5.58 -1.84 6.47
N SER A 347 5.47 -3.01 5.83
CA SER A 347 4.35 -3.92 6.01
C SER A 347 4.45 -4.76 7.28
N SER A 348 5.64 -5.21 7.67
CA SER A 348 5.86 -6.13 8.80
C SER A 348 6.24 -5.42 10.10
N LEU A 349 6.97 -4.30 10.01
CA LEU A 349 7.49 -3.55 11.17
C LEU A 349 6.85 -2.18 11.36
N ALA A 350 5.95 -1.77 10.46
CA ALA A 350 5.35 -0.44 10.42
C ALA A 350 6.40 0.70 10.32
N ASN A 351 7.55 0.41 9.71
CA ASN A 351 8.64 1.34 9.49
C ASN A 351 8.67 1.77 8.03
N ILE A 352 8.04 2.93 7.73
CA ILE A 352 7.96 3.50 6.38
C ILE A 352 9.19 4.35 6.04
N ALA A 353 10.01 4.74 7.02
CA ALA A 353 11.12 5.66 6.81
C ALA A 353 12.10 5.20 5.71
N PRO A 354 12.50 3.92 5.61
CA PRO A 354 13.38 3.47 4.54
C PRO A 354 12.78 3.66 3.14
N LEU A 355 11.47 3.43 2.97
CA LEU A 355 10.80 3.65 1.69
C LEU A 355 10.70 5.14 1.36
N ALA A 356 10.40 5.98 2.35
CA ALA A 356 10.32 7.40 2.18
C ALA A 356 11.68 8.01 1.79
N SER A 357 12.76 7.64 2.48
CA SER A 357 14.13 8.05 2.15
C SER A 357 14.53 7.59 0.76
N PHE A 358 14.30 6.30 0.43
CA PHE A 358 14.62 5.73 -0.88
C PHE A 358 13.93 6.51 -2.03
N ILE A 359 12.65 6.82 -1.90
CA ILE A 359 11.92 7.57 -2.94
C ILE A 359 12.40 9.03 -3.00
N SER A 360 12.68 9.66 -1.84
CA SER A 360 13.20 11.02 -1.75
C SER A 360 14.55 11.16 -2.45
N GLU A 361 15.49 10.29 -2.12
CA GLU A 361 16.83 10.27 -2.70
C GLU A 361 16.79 10.06 -4.22
N LEU A 362 15.92 9.17 -4.70
CA LEU A 362 15.71 8.99 -6.14
C LEU A 362 15.13 10.22 -6.81
N ALA A 363 14.16 10.89 -6.17
CA ALA A 363 13.55 12.10 -6.72
C ALA A 363 14.57 13.26 -6.80
N GLU A 364 15.39 13.42 -5.77
CA GLU A 364 16.46 14.43 -5.72
C GLU A 364 17.54 14.15 -6.77
N ALA A 365 18.08 12.93 -6.81
CA ALA A 365 19.13 12.56 -7.77
C ALA A 365 18.64 12.71 -9.23
N GLN A 366 17.38 12.39 -9.52
CA GLN A 366 16.81 12.50 -10.86
C GLN A 366 16.37 13.94 -11.22
N ALA A 367 16.29 14.83 -10.25
CA ALA A 367 16.14 16.27 -10.50
C ALA A 367 17.44 16.90 -11.00
N GLU A 368 18.60 16.39 -10.56
CA GLU A 368 19.92 16.81 -11.05
C GLU A 368 20.23 16.29 -12.47
N GLY A 369 19.66 15.14 -12.85
CA GLY A 369 19.79 14.57 -14.18
C GLY A 369 18.99 13.27 -14.34
N PRO A 370 18.44 13.00 -15.53
CA PRO A 370 17.69 11.76 -15.78
C PRO A 370 18.59 10.53 -15.62
N LEU A 371 18.01 9.41 -15.21
CA LEU A 371 18.70 8.12 -15.25
C LEU A 371 19.21 7.83 -16.67
N ALA A 372 20.41 7.28 -16.75
CA ALA A 372 20.94 6.85 -18.03
C ALA A 372 19.99 5.83 -18.69
N PRO A 373 19.76 5.91 -20.00
CA PRO A 373 18.95 4.93 -20.69
C PRO A 373 19.57 3.53 -20.52
N PRO A 374 18.74 2.50 -20.40
CA PRO A 374 19.23 1.13 -20.29
C PRO A 374 20.02 0.74 -21.55
N ARG A 375 21.12 0.02 -21.37
CA ARG A 375 21.99 -0.46 -22.47
C ARG A 375 21.36 -1.67 -23.16
#